data_abe022849206ece66b0e727ee338598d
#
_entry.id   abe022849206ece66b0e727ee338598d
#
_cell.length_a   1.000
_cell.length_b   1.000
_cell.length_c   1.000
_cell.angle_alpha   90.00
_cell.angle_beta   90.00
_cell.angle_gamma   90.00
#
_symmetry.space_group_name_H-M   'P 1'
#
loop_
_entity.id
_entity.type
_entity.pdbx_description
1 polymer ?
#
loop_
_entity_poly.entity_id
_entity_poly.type
_entity_poly.pdbx_seq_one_letter_code
_entity_poly.pdbx_strand_id
1 'polypeptide(L)'
;MQKGNYTREIIEKTGEFNVSVLTDDVPFETIRHFGMQSGREVDKFNDFTACDTAFNGIKYITENTNAFFSCKVEHSKDLGSHILFVGEVTEAKVLSNKQPCTYAHYHKAIKTKF
;
A
#
# COMPACT_ATOMS: atom_id res chain seq x y z
N MET A 1 -9.86 3.16 -6.25
CA MET A 1 -9.93 1.89 -5.50
C MET A 1 -11.28 1.22 -5.75
N GLN A 2 -11.28 -0.08 -5.94
CA GLN A 2 -12.53 -0.84 -6.13
C GLN A 2 -13.41 -0.78 -4.89
N LYS A 3 -14.72 -0.65 -5.10
CA LYS A 3 -15.69 -0.55 -4.00
C LYS A 3 -15.75 -1.77 -3.09
N GLY A 4 -15.46 -2.97 -3.61
CA GLY A 4 -15.47 -4.20 -2.83
C GLY A 4 -14.24 -4.43 -1.97
N ASN A 5 -13.21 -3.61 -2.07
CA ASN A 5 -11.98 -3.77 -1.29
C ASN A 5 -12.20 -3.41 0.19
N TYR A 6 -11.65 -4.23 1.06
CA TYR A 6 -11.67 -3.96 2.51
C TYR A 6 -10.91 -2.68 2.87
N THR A 7 -9.80 -2.41 2.19
CA THR A 7 -9.02 -1.18 2.38
C THR A 7 -9.87 0.07 2.12
N ARG A 8 -10.73 0.04 1.12
CA ARG A 8 -11.63 1.16 0.82
C ARG A 8 -12.57 1.44 2.00
N GLU A 9 -13.13 0.41 2.63
CA GLU A 9 -13.98 0.58 3.81
C GLU A 9 -13.22 1.20 4.97
N ILE A 10 -11.97 0.77 5.20
CA ILE A 10 -11.12 1.32 6.27
C ILE A 10 -10.79 2.79 5.99
N ILE A 11 -10.43 3.15 4.76
CA ILE A 11 -10.13 4.52 4.39
C ILE A 11 -11.33 5.44 4.59
N GLU A 12 -12.52 5.00 4.19
CA GLU A 12 -13.75 5.78 4.40
C GLU A 12 -14.06 5.98 5.88
N LYS A 13 -13.79 4.96 6.69
CA LYS A 13 -14.07 5.01 8.13
C LYS A 13 -13.07 5.87 8.90
N THR A 14 -11.78 5.78 8.56
CA THR A 14 -10.70 6.45 9.31
C THR A 14 -10.30 7.79 8.71
N GLY A 15 -10.48 7.99 7.41
CA GLY A 15 -10.05 9.19 6.70
C GLY A 15 -8.55 9.28 6.50
N GLU A 16 -7.80 8.21 6.73
CA GLU A 16 -6.34 8.19 6.62
C GLU A 16 -5.84 6.93 5.93
N PHE A 17 -4.72 7.05 5.22
CA PHE A 17 -4.06 5.90 4.61
C PHE A 17 -2.57 6.16 4.42
N ASN A 18 -1.80 5.09 4.28
CA ASN A 18 -0.39 5.14 3.91
C ASN A 18 -0.17 4.47 2.56
N VAL A 19 0.79 4.97 1.80
CA VAL A 19 1.24 4.39 0.54
C VAL A 19 2.71 4.03 0.68
N SER A 20 3.03 2.76 0.49
CA SER A 20 4.41 2.27 0.44
C SER A 20 4.81 2.06 -1.02
N VAL A 21 5.93 2.64 -1.42
CA VAL A 21 6.49 2.47 -2.76
C VAL A 21 7.49 1.33 -2.72
N LEU A 22 7.15 0.19 -3.32
CA LEU A 22 8.00 -1.00 -3.31
C LEU A 22 9.19 -0.82 -4.24
N THR A 23 10.29 -1.50 -3.93
CA THR A 23 11.49 -1.51 -4.77
C THR A 23 11.40 -2.53 -5.89
N ASP A 24 12.25 -2.39 -6.92
CA ASP A 24 12.25 -3.27 -8.09
C ASP A 24 12.72 -4.71 -7.77
N ASP A 25 13.38 -4.91 -6.65
CA ASP A 25 13.80 -6.23 -6.14
C ASP A 25 12.81 -6.85 -5.15
N VAL A 26 11.61 -6.27 -5.00
CA VAL A 26 10.59 -6.82 -4.08
C VAL A 26 10.23 -8.26 -4.47
N PRO A 27 10.23 -9.21 -3.52
CA PRO A 27 9.82 -10.58 -3.83
C PRO A 27 8.32 -10.65 -4.10
N PHE A 28 7.92 -11.56 -5.00
CA PHE A 28 6.51 -11.79 -5.31
C PHE A 28 5.69 -12.14 -4.06
N GLU A 29 6.29 -12.83 -3.10
CA GLU A 29 5.62 -13.18 -1.84
C GLU A 29 5.11 -11.96 -1.07
N THR A 30 5.86 -10.86 -1.07
CA THR A 30 5.42 -9.62 -0.43
C THR A 30 4.20 -9.03 -1.15
N ILE A 31 4.21 -9.01 -2.47
CA ILE A 31 3.08 -8.53 -3.28
C ILE A 31 1.86 -9.42 -3.06
N ARG A 32 2.06 -10.74 -3.07
CA ARG A 32 0.97 -11.70 -2.81
C ARG A 32 0.39 -11.51 -1.42
N HIS A 33 1.23 -11.31 -0.41
CA HIS A 33 0.79 -11.16 0.97
C HIS A 33 -0.13 -9.94 1.16
N PHE A 34 0.22 -8.80 0.55
CA PHE A 34 -0.55 -7.57 0.72
C PHE A 34 -1.60 -7.34 -0.36
N GLY A 35 -1.37 -7.83 -1.58
CA GLY A 35 -2.22 -7.52 -2.72
C GLY A 35 -3.22 -8.60 -3.12
N MET A 36 -2.97 -9.86 -2.76
CA MET A 36 -3.79 -10.99 -3.22
C MET A 36 -4.58 -11.67 -2.10
N GLN A 37 -4.55 -11.12 -0.90
CA GLN A 37 -5.32 -11.58 0.25
C GLN A 37 -6.20 -10.45 0.76
N SER A 38 -7.41 -10.76 1.20
CA SER A 38 -8.29 -9.77 1.80
C SER A 38 -7.94 -9.55 3.27
N GLY A 39 -7.90 -8.30 3.70
CA GLY A 39 -7.76 -7.94 5.11
C GLY A 39 -8.93 -8.38 5.99
N ARG A 40 -10.07 -8.74 5.39
CA ARG A 40 -11.20 -9.35 6.12
C ARG A 40 -10.88 -10.75 6.62
N GLU A 41 -10.05 -11.49 5.86
CA GLU A 41 -9.73 -12.88 6.16
C GLU A 41 -8.40 -13.02 6.90
N VAL A 42 -7.47 -12.10 6.66
CA VAL A 42 -6.09 -12.16 7.16
C VAL A 42 -5.68 -10.80 7.68
N ASP A 43 -5.13 -10.74 8.89
CA ASP A 43 -4.40 -9.56 9.34
C ASP A 43 -3.02 -9.58 8.67
N LYS A 44 -2.84 -8.74 7.65
CA LYS A 44 -1.64 -8.75 6.81
C LYS A 44 -0.36 -8.38 7.55
N PHE A 45 -0.46 -7.71 8.69
CA PHE A 45 0.69 -7.31 9.51
C PHE A 45 0.95 -8.20 10.72
N ASN A 46 0.09 -9.16 11.01
CA ASN A 46 0.18 -9.98 12.20
C ASN A 46 1.51 -10.74 12.29
N ASP A 47 1.92 -11.41 11.21
CA ASP A 47 3.16 -12.17 11.15
C ASP A 47 4.24 -11.49 10.29
N PHE A 48 4.04 -10.21 9.94
CA PHE A 48 4.96 -9.45 9.11
C PHE A 48 5.77 -8.50 9.98
N THR A 49 7.03 -8.86 10.24
CA THR A 49 7.90 -8.12 11.18
C THR A 49 8.62 -6.93 10.54
N ALA A 50 8.79 -6.92 9.21
CA ALA A 50 9.48 -5.85 8.50
C ALA A 50 8.56 -4.64 8.28
N CYS A 51 8.05 -4.07 9.38
CA CYS A 51 7.17 -2.92 9.37
C CYS A 51 7.41 -2.03 10.57
N ASP A 52 6.95 -0.78 10.47
CA ASP A 52 6.99 0.21 11.53
C ASP A 52 5.68 1.00 11.51
N THR A 53 5.49 1.90 12.47
CA THR A 53 4.25 2.67 12.60
C THR A 53 4.52 4.14 12.32
N ALA A 54 3.75 4.72 11.40
CA ALA A 54 3.80 6.15 11.08
C ALA A 54 3.12 7.00 12.17
N PHE A 55 3.26 8.32 12.10
CA PHE A 55 2.64 9.23 13.07
C PHE A 55 1.12 9.15 13.08
N ASN A 56 0.50 8.77 11.96
CA ASN A 56 -0.96 8.58 11.91
C ASN A 56 -1.42 7.25 12.53
N GLY A 57 -0.51 6.46 13.09
CA GLY A 57 -0.83 5.18 13.73
C GLY A 57 -0.96 4.01 12.77
N ILE A 58 -0.79 4.23 11.47
CA ILE A 58 -0.89 3.18 10.45
C ILE A 58 0.49 2.59 10.19
N LYS A 59 0.56 1.26 10.07
CA LYS A 59 1.80 0.56 9.78
C LYS A 59 2.24 0.75 8.34
N TYR A 60 3.55 0.77 8.13
CA TYR A 60 4.16 0.76 6.80
C TYR A 60 5.28 -0.27 6.73
N ILE A 61 5.59 -0.73 5.51
CA ILE A 61 6.62 -1.74 5.28
C ILE A 61 7.99 -1.09 5.26
N THR A 62 8.98 -1.68 5.95
CA THR A 62 10.35 -1.17 6.00
C THR A 62 11.32 -1.88 5.07
N GLU A 63 11.03 -3.13 4.66
CA GLU A 63 11.83 -3.86 3.69
C GLU A 63 11.25 -3.74 2.28
N ASN A 64 12.12 -3.74 1.27
CA ASN A 64 11.74 -3.67 -0.14
C ASN A 64 10.87 -2.45 -0.45
N THR A 65 11.11 -1.37 0.26
CA THR A 65 10.38 -0.10 0.15
C THR A 65 11.39 1.03 0.05
N ASN A 66 11.24 1.92 -0.96
CA ASN A 66 12.12 3.07 -1.08
C ASN A 66 11.57 4.33 -0.40
N ALA A 67 10.26 4.41 -0.20
CA ALA A 67 9.60 5.54 0.45
C ALA A 67 8.21 5.17 0.92
N PHE A 68 7.66 5.93 1.86
CA PHE A 68 6.24 5.87 2.17
C PHE A 68 5.66 7.28 2.30
N PHE A 69 4.35 7.38 2.14
CA PHE A 69 3.58 8.59 2.35
C PHE A 69 2.42 8.29 3.28
N SER A 70 2.21 9.16 4.28
CA SER A 70 0.97 9.16 5.06
C SER A 70 0.06 10.23 4.50
N CYS A 71 -1.22 9.91 4.34
CA CYS A 71 -2.19 10.81 3.72
C CYS A 71 -3.45 10.91 4.56
N LYS A 72 -4.02 12.12 4.59
CA LYS A 72 -5.34 12.39 5.16
C LYS A 72 -6.31 12.70 4.02
N VAL A 73 -7.42 12.00 3.96
CA VAL A 73 -8.42 12.18 2.90
C VAL A 73 -9.05 13.58 3.02
N GLU A 74 -8.97 14.35 1.94
CA GLU A 74 -9.63 15.66 1.85
C GLU A 74 -11.03 15.52 1.25
N HIS A 75 -11.17 14.70 0.21
CA HIS A 75 -12.46 14.37 -0.39
C HIS A 75 -12.35 13.08 -1.19
N SER A 76 -13.51 12.53 -1.55
CA SER A 76 -13.60 11.33 -2.39
C SER A 76 -14.69 11.50 -3.43
N LYS A 77 -14.60 10.72 -4.51
CA LYS A 77 -15.59 10.72 -5.60
C LYS A 77 -15.94 9.31 -5.98
N ASP A 78 -17.23 9.02 -6.06
CA ASP A 78 -17.75 7.76 -6.56
C ASP A 78 -17.69 7.76 -8.09
N LEU A 79 -16.94 6.82 -8.67
CA LEU A 79 -16.76 6.66 -10.11
C LEU A 79 -17.55 5.47 -10.70
N GLY A 80 -18.49 4.92 -9.93
CA GLY A 80 -19.26 3.73 -10.30
C GLY A 80 -18.69 2.46 -9.68
N SER A 81 -17.75 1.80 -10.32
CA SER A 81 -17.09 0.60 -9.79
C SER A 81 -15.96 0.89 -8.80
N HIS A 82 -15.46 2.12 -8.79
CA HIS A 82 -14.33 2.55 -7.99
C HIS A 82 -14.63 3.83 -7.23
N ILE A 83 -13.88 4.08 -6.16
CA ILE A 83 -13.87 5.35 -5.45
C ILE A 83 -12.51 6.01 -5.67
N LEU A 84 -12.53 7.28 -6.04
CA LEU A 84 -11.34 8.13 -6.09
C LEU A 84 -11.18 8.82 -4.73
N PHE A 85 -10.04 8.63 -4.08
CA PHE A 85 -9.68 9.36 -2.87
C PHE A 85 -8.63 10.41 -3.19
N VAL A 86 -8.85 11.63 -2.70
CA VAL A 86 -7.87 12.72 -2.78
C VAL A 86 -7.41 13.03 -1.37
N GLY A 87 -6.11 12.87 -1.14
CA GLY A 87 -5.54 13.04 0.18
C GLY A 87 -4.40 14.04 0.21
N GLU A 88 -4.27 14.75 1.33
CA GLU A 88 -3.12 15.57 1.64
C GLU A 88 -2.02 14.70 2.23
N VAL A 89 -0.78 14.85 1.73
CA VAL A 89 0.38 14.17 2.30
C VAL A 89 0.73 14.84 3.62
N THR A 90 0.64 14.08 4.72
CA THR A 90 0.92 14.58 6.07
C THR A 90 2.29 14.18 6.58
N GLU A 91 2.84 13.08 6.04
CA GLU A 91 4.18 12.60 6.35
C GLU A 91 4.75 11.89 5.12
N ALA A 92 6.05 12.06 4.88
CA ALA A 92 6.75 11.34 3.83
C ALA A 92 8.17 11.02 4.31
N LYS A 93 8.67 9.82 3.98
CA LYS A 93 10.01 9.40 4.38
C LYS A 93 10.64 8.57 3.29
N VAL A 94 11.89 8.89 2.97
CA VAL A 94 12.72 8.07 2.07
C VAL A 94 13.40 6.99 2.91
N LEU A 95 13.22 5.73 2.53
CA LEU A 95 13.74 4.57 3.26
C LEU A 95 14.96 3.97 2.56
N SER A 96 15.09 4.11 1.25
CA SER A 96 16.26 3.66 0.48
C SER A 96 16.35 4.43 -0.82
N ASN A 97 17.49 4.28 -1.52
CA ASN A 97 17.71 4.88 -2.84
C ASN A 97 17.52 3.88 -4.00
N LYS A 98 16.91 2.72 -3.72
CA LYS A 98 16.62 1.71 -4.75
C LYS A 98 15.54 2.21 -5.70
N GLN A 99 15.54 1.65 -6.92
CA GLN A 99 14.55 2.00 -7.93
C GLN A 99 13.16 1.49 -7.52
N PRO A 100 12.08 2.24 -7.80
CA PRO A 100 10.74 1.77 -7.49
C PRO A 100 10.31 0.63 -8.41
N CYS A 101 9.46 -0.25 -7.89
CA CYS A 101 8.81 -1.30 -8.67
C CYS A 101 7.64 -0.68 -9.43
N THR A 102 7.80 -0.48 -10.72
CA THR A 102 6.72 0.00 -11.58
C THR A 102 5.77 -1.14 -11.95
N TYR A 103 4.56 -0.80 -12.39
CA TYR A 103 3.60 -1.78 -12.89
C TYR A 103 4.18 -2.59 -14.06
N ALA A 104 4.89 -1.92 -14.97
CA ALA A 104 5.55 -2.58 -16.09
C ALA A 104 6.63 -3.56 -15.61
N HIS A 105 7.45 -3.18 -14.66
CA HIS A 105 8.47 -4.06 -14.08
C HIS A 105 7.85 -5.26 -13.40
N TYR A 106 6.78 -5.07 -12.61
CA TYR A 106 6.07 -6.15 -11.95
C TYR A 106 5.59 -7.21 -12.93
N HIS A 107 4.92 -6.80 -14.00
CA HIS A 107 4.42 -7.74 -14.99
C HIS A 107 5.50 -8.42 -15.80
N LYS A 108 6.60 -7.71 -16.09
CA LYS A 108 7.68 -8.22 -16.95
C LYS A 108 8.66 -9.12 -16.20
N ALA A 109 9.06 -8.73 -15.00
CA ALA A 109 10.19 -9.35 -14.29
C ALA A 109 9.79 -10.13 -13.04
N ILE A 110 8.66 -9.83 -12.41
CA ILE A 110 8.25 -10.45 -11.16
C ILE A 110 7.10 -11.43 -11.37
N LYS A 111 5.97 -10.97 -11.89
CA LYS A 111 4.77 -11.81 -12.07
C LYS A 111 5.00 -12.97 -13.03
N THR A 112 5.75 -12.77 -14.10
CA THR A 112 5.98 -13.80 -15.12
C THR A 112 6.85 -14.96 -14.65
N LYS A 113 7.56 -14.82 -13.54
CA LYS A 113 8.39 -15.88 -12.94
C LYS A 113 7.56 -16.84 -12.09
N PHE A 114 6.36 -16.51 -11.82
CA PHE A 114 5.44 -17.23 -10.94
C PHE A 114 4.08 -17.41 -11.62
#